data_46f946ede69b92707a52a226da46920f
#
_entry.id   46f946ede69b92707a52a226da46920f
#
_cell.length_a   1.000
_cell.length_b   1.000
_cell.length_c   1.000
_cell.angle_alpha   90.00
_cell.angle_beta   90.00
_cell.angle_gamma   90.00
#
_symmetry.space_group_name_H-M   'P 1'
#
loop_
_entity.id
_entity.type
_entity.pdbx_description
1 polymer ?
#
loop_
_entity_poly.entity_id
_entity_poly.type
_entity_poly.pdbx_seq_one_letter_code
_entity_poly.pdbx_strand_id
1 'polypeptide(L)'
;MSSSTPHKQATRDPEGGLTAAGRAEFREKQGSRLKPGVTKPISEMMPDEMRRKGSWATRFYGRDPLPPLKDDKGKPTRFALSAHAWGEPVPRTEAAARRIAEKGRRLLERYRRIQAKTAKAAK
;
A
#
# COMPACT_ATOMS: atom_id res chain seq x y z
N MET A 1 -20.88 -12.38 -23.25
CA MET A 1 -20.49 -12.09 -22.67
C MET A 1 -20.67 -11.46 -21.95
N SER A 2 -21.13 -10.93 -22.14
CA SER A 2 -21.19 -10.25 -21.50
C SER A 2 -20.87 -9.99 -20.37
N SER A 3 -20.73 -10.26 -20.02
CA SER A 3 -20.02 -10.24 -18.82
C SER A 3 -18.89 -9.26 -18.77
N SER A 4 -18.58 -8.64 -19.84
CA SER A 4 -17.48 -7.70 -19.90
C SER A 4 -17.71 -6.48 -19.00
N THR A 5 -18.94 -6.04 -18.88
CA THR A 5 -19.22 -4.85 -18.08
C THR A 5 -18.88 -5.02 -16.59
N PRO A 6 -19.33 -6.09 -15.95
CA PRO A 6 -18.91 -6.32 -14.56
C PRO A 6 -17.42 -6.44 -14.41
N HIS A 7 -16.73 -6.94 -15.43
CA HIS A 7 -15.29 -7.07 -15.37
C HIS A 7 -14.58 -5.75 -15.18
N LYS A 8 -15.00 -4.75 -15.93
CA LYS A 8 -14.35 -3.46 -15.85
C LYS A 8 -14.52 -2.83 -14.49
N GLN A 9 -15.64 -3.07 -13.86
CA GLN A 9 -15.88 -2.53 -12.53
C GLN A 9 -15.10 -3.28 -11.46
N ALA A 10 -14.79 -4.53 -11.71
CA ALA A 10 -14.11 -5.37 -10.75
C ALA A 10 -12.60 -5.18 -10.73
N THR A 11 -12.03 -4.45 -11.70
CA THR A 11 -10.58 -4.27 -11.74
C THR A 11 -10.08 -3.34 -10.67
N ARG A 12 -10.95 -2.51 -10.10
CA ARG A 12 -10.56 -1.59 -9.04
C ARG A 12 -11.54 -1.69 -7.88
N ASP A 13 -10.95 -1.71 -6.69
CA ASP A 13 -11.72 -1.71 -5.46
C ASP A 13 -12.26 -0.30 -5.23
N PRO A 14 -13.57 -0.14 -4.93
CA PRO A 14 -14.11 1.20 -4.64
C PRO A 14 -13.44 1.87 -3.45
N GLU A 15 -12.81 1.11 -2.58
CA GLU A 15 -12.11 1.66 -1.43
C GLU A 15 -10.62 1.86 -1.66
N GLY A 16 -10.17 1.69 -2.89
CA GLY A 16 -8.78 1.91 -3.27
C GLY A 16 -8.05 0.62 -3.58
N GLY A 17 -7.02 0.72 -4.41
CA GLY A 17 -6.24 -0.43 -4.82
C GLY A 17 -6.91 -1.25 -5.92
N LEU A 18 -6.33 -2.40 -6.19
CA LEU A 18 -6.85 -3.32 -7.20
C LEU A 18 -7.54 -4.49 -6.50
N THR A 19 -8.66 -4.92 -7.07
CA THR A 19 -9.30 -6.14 -6.61
C THR A 19 -8.46 -7.35 -7.03
N ALA A 20 -8.81 -8.52 -6.51
CA ALA A 20 -8.15 -9.74 -6.92
C ALA A 20 -8.23 -9.95 -8.43
N ALA A 21 -9.40 -9.65 -9.02
CA ALA A 21 -9.57 -9.74 -10.45
C ALA A 21 -8.69 -8.76 -11.20
N GLY A 22 -8.57 -7.53 -10.69
CA GLY A 22 -7.71 -6.53 -11.29
C GLY A 22 -6.25 -6.92 -11.27
N ARG A 23 -5.79 -7.51 -10.17
CA ARG A 23 -4.42 -7.97 -10.07
C ARG A 23 -4.13 -9.10 -11.06
N ALA A 24 -5.07 -10.00 -11.20
CA ALA A 24 -4.93 -11.11 -12.16
C ALA A 24 -4.85 -10.59 -13.58
N GLU A 25 -5.69 -9.60 -13.90
CA GLU A 25 -5.70 -9.01 -15.22
C GLU A 25 -4.37 -8.32 -15.53
N PHE A 26 -3.83 -7.58 -14.58
CA PHE A 26 -2.52 -6.95 -14.74
C PHE A 26 -1.43 -7.97 -15.00
N ARG A 27 -1.45 -9.05 -14.25
CA ARG A 27 -0.47 -10.11 -14.43
C ARG A 27 -0.52 -10.69 -15.84
N GLU A 28 -1.73 -10.95 -16.29
CA GLU A 28 -1.94 -11.51 -17.63
C GLU A 28 -1.46 -10.58 -18.72
N LYS A 29 -1.87 -9.34 -18.67
CA LYS A 29 -1.60 -8.37 -19.72
C LYS A 29 -0.15 -7.92 -19.77
N GLN A 30 0.47 -7.78 -18.65
CA GLN A 30 1.80 -7.19 -18.56
C GLN A 30 2.88 -8.17 -18.15
N GLY A 31 2.52 -9.41 -17.89
CA GLY A 31 3.46 -10.38 -17.39
C GLY A 31 4.07 -9.98 -16.08
N SER A 32 3.44 -9.06 -15.38
CA SER A 32 3.99 -8.48 -14.19
C SER A 32 3.63 -9.32 -12.97
N ARG A 33 4.47 -9.23 -11.94
CA ARG A 33 4.23 -9.93 -10.69
C ARG A 33 3.80 -8.97 -9.60
N LEU A 34 2.81 -8.17 -9.92
CA LEU A 34 2.27 -7.24 -8.96
C LEU A 34 1.73 -7.98 -7.74
N LYS A 35 2.27 -7.64 -6.60
CA LYS A 35 1.83 -8.23 -5.35
C LYS A 35 0.82 -7.31 -4.69
N PRO A 36 -0.14 -7.87 -3.95
CA PRO A 36 -1.06 -7.04 -3.19
C PRO A 36 -0.33 -6.25 -2.12
N GLY A 37 -0.99 -5.23 -1.58
CA GLY A 37 -0.48 -4.51 -0.44
C GLY A 37 -0.36 -5.41 0.77
N VAL A 38 0.53 -5.05 1.69
CA VAL A 38 0.75 -5.84 2.90
C VAL A 38 -0.23 -5.39 3.98
N THR A 39 -1.10 -6.29 4.39
CA THR A 39 -2.12 -6.01 5.40
C THR A 39 -1.87 -6.70 6.73
N LYS A 40 -0.84 -7.51 6.82
CA LYS A 40 -0.52 -8.25 8.04
C LYS A 40 -0.08 -7.36 9.18
N PRO A 41 -0.28 -7.77 10.43
CA PRO A 41 0.36 -7.08 11.55
C PRO A 41 1.88 -7.23 11.48
N ILE A 42 2.59 -6.30 12.08
CA ILE A 42 4.06 -6.29 12.05
C ILE A 42 4.65 -7.63 12.51
N SER A 43 4.05 -8.20 13.55
CA SER A 43 4.54 -9.47 14.11
C SER A 43 4.52 -10.63 13.11
N GLU A 44 3.71 -10.52 12.06
CA GLU A 44 3.60 -11.57 11.05
C GLU A 44 4.25 -11.22 9.73
N MET A 45 4.85 -10.04 9.63
CA MET A 45 5.48 -9.63 8.39
C MET A 45 6.85 -10.25 8.20
N MET A 46 7.10 -10.71 6.99
CA MET A 46 8.45 -11.05 6.57
C MET A 46 9.23 -9.77 6.29
N PRO A 47 10.57 -9.82 6.35
CA PRO A 47 11.37 -8.61 6.10
C PRO A 47 11.05 -7.91 4.78
N ASP A 48 10.84 -8.66 3.72
CA ASP A 48 10.48 -8.07 2.43
C ASP A 48 9.16 -7.30 2.52
N GLU A 49 8.21 -7.82 3.29
CA GLU A 49 6.91 -7.17 3.46
C GLU A 49 7.06 -5.86 4.23
N MET A 50 7.92 -5.84 5.23
CA MET A 50 8.23 -4.60 5.96
C MET A 50 8.79 -3.55 5.03
N ARG A 51 9.73 -3.95 4.17
CA ARG A 51 10.32 -3.04 3.20
C ARG A 51 9.29 -2.51 2.22
N ARG A 52 8.44 -3.38 1.71
CA ARG A 52 7.42 -2.98 0.74
C ARG A 52 6.42 -2.00 1.34
N LYS A 53 5.86 -2.32 2.49
CA LYS A 53 4.88 -1.44 3.14
C LYS A 53 5.54 -0.15 3.62
N GLY A 54 6.73 -0.24 4.20
CA GLY A 54 7.46 0.94 4.65
C GLY A 54 7.76 1.89 3.50
N SER A 55 8.20 1.35 2.36
CA SER A 55 8.49 2.17 1.18
C SER A 55 7.23 2.85 0.65
N TRP A 56 6.13 2.09 0.57
CA TRP A 56 4.86 2.68 0.13
C TRP A 56 4.44 3.82 1.04
N ALA A 57 4.42 3.58 2.35
CA ALA A 57 3.91 4.56 3.30
C ALA A 57 4.72 5.85 3.29
N THR A 58 6.05 5.73 3.25
CA THR A 58 6.89 6.93 3.25
C THR A 58 6.80 7.69 1.95
N ARG A 59 6.69 7.01 0.82
CA ARG A 59 6.56 7.68 -0.47
C ARG A 59 5.20 8.36 -0.64
N PHE A 60 4.13 7.69 -0.16
CA PHE A 60 2.79 8.24 -0.34
C PHE A 60 2.49 9.35 0.65
N TYR A 61 2.64 9.05 1.93
CA TYR A 61 2.17 9.96 2.97
C TYR A 61 3.28 10.77 3.63
N GLY A 62 4.51 10.58 3.17
CA GLY A 62 5.62 11.41 3.59
C GLY A 62 5.89 12.59 2.67
N ARG A 63 5.10 12.76 1.61
CA ARG A 63 5.28 13.84 0.66
C ARG A 63 5.01 15.21 1.27
N ASP A 64 5.68 16.21 0.72
CA ASP A 64 5.45 17.59 1.11
C ASP A 64 5.52 18.46 -0.16
N PRO A 65 4.41 19.07 -0.59
CA PRO A 65 3.09 19.04 0.06
C PRO A 65 2.37 17.71 -0.13
N LEU A 66 1.45 17.42 0.78
CA LEU A 66 0.66 16.23 0.71
C LEU A 66 -0.48 16.41 -0.30
N PRO A 67 -0.67 15.47 -1.23
CA PRO A 67 -1.82 15.55 -2.13
C PRO A 67 -3.13 15.56 -1.36
N PRO A 68 -4.21 16.08 -1.98
CA PRO A 68 -5.50 16.15 -1.29
C PRO A 68 -5.98 14.77 -0.85
N LEU A 69 -6.52 14.72 0.37
CA LEU A 69 -7.10 13.50 0.92
C LEU A 69 -8.59 13.40 0.68
N LYS A 70 -9.22 14.54 0.36
CA LYS A 70 -10.65 14.60 0.08
C LYS A 70 -10.87 15.39 -1.20
N ASP A 71 -11.94 15.03 -1.92
CA ASP A 71 -12.35 15.77 -3.10
C ASP A 71 -13.28 16.93 -2.72
N ASP A 72 -13.83 17.62 -3.73
CA ASP A 72 -14.72 18.76 -3.53
C ASP A 72 -15.96 18.42 -2.72
N LYS A 73 -16.35 17.17 -2.73
CA LYS A 73 -17.54 16.70 -2.03
C LYS A 73 -17.22 16.08 -0.67
N GLY A 74 -15.97 16.17 -0.25
CA GLY A 74 -15.56 15.62 1.02
C GLY A 74 -15.32 14.11 1.02
N LYS A 75 -15.34 13.50 -0.15
CA LYS A 75 -15.09 12.05 -0.27
C LYS A 75 -13.60 11.77 -0.37
N PRO A 76 -13.16 10.62 0.11
CA PRO A 76 -11.73 10.28 0.02
C PRO A 76 -11.27 10.23 -1.44
N THR A 77 -10.08 10.76 -1.70
CA THR A 77 -9.47 10.66 -3.02
C THR A 77 -8.84 9.29 -3.18
N ARG A 78 -8.44 8.95 -4.41
CA ARG A 78 -7.71 7.71 -4.66
C ARG A 78 -6.42 7.64 -3.86
N PHE A 79 -5.77 8.77 -3.71
CA PHE A 79 -4.55 8.85 -2.91
C PHE A 79 -4.82 8.42 -1.47
N ALA A 80 -5.91 8.94 -0.88
CA ALA A 80 -6.29 8.55 0.48
C ALA A 80 -6.72 7.09 0.55
N LEU A 81 -7.46 6.64 -0.45
CA LEU A 81 -7.99 5.27 -0.45
C LEU A 81 -6.92 4.20 -0.60
N SER A 82 -5.73 4.57 -1.08
CA SER A 82 -4.66 3.58 -1.24
C SER A 82 -4.28 2.92 0.08
N ALA A 83 -4.52 3.61 1.20
CA ALA A 83 -4.23 3.06 2.53
C ALA A 83 -4.98 1.76 2.80
N HIS A 84 -6.21 1.68 2.28
CA HIS A 84 -7.03 0.50 2.48
C HIS A 84 -6.34 -0.77 1.94
N ALA A 85 -5.73 -0.67 0.78
CA ALA A 85 -5.04 -1.81 0.16
C ALA A 85 -3.83 -2.28 0.97
N TRP A 86 -3.34 -1.46 1.88
CA TRP A 86 -2.19 -1.78 2.72
C TRP A 86 -2.57 -2.01 4.18
N GLY A 87 -3.86 -2.21 4.43
CA GLY A 87 -4.34 -2.53 5.77
C GLY A 87 -4.30 -1.36 6.75
N GLU A 88 -4.30 -0.12 6.24
CA GLU A 88 -4.29 1.06 7.07
C GLU A 88 -5.62 1.79 6.97
N PRO A 89 -6.04 2.48 8.02
CA PRO A 89 -7.25 3.30 7.93
C PRO A 89 -7.05 4.41 6.91
N VAL A 90 -8.10 4.71 6.15
CA VAL A 90 -8.05 5.78 5.17
C VAL A 90 -7.84 7.11 5.89
N PRO A 91 -6.74 7.83 5.61
CA PRO A 91 -6.48 9.07 6.33
C PRO A 91 -7.43 10.18 5.89
N ARG A 92 -8.00 10.87 6.85
CA ARG A 92 -8.91 11.99 6.57
C ARG A 92 -8.28 13.33 6.87
N THR A 93 -7.14 13.32 7.55
CA THR A 93 -6.42 14.54 7.90
C THR A 93 -4.96 14.34 7.61
N GLU A 94 -4.23 15.44 7.49
CA GLU A 94 -2.79 15.38 7.29
C GLU A 94 -2.12 14.65 8.44
N ALA A 95 -2.57 14.90 9.68
CA ALA A 95 -1.98 14.23 10.84
C ALA A 95 -2.12 12.71 10.73
N ALA A 96 -3.28 12.22 10.27
CA ALA A 96 -3.48 10.80 10.10
C ALA A 96 -2.56 10.23 9.01
N ALA A 97 -2.41 10.96 7.92
CA ALA A 97 -1.50 10.54 6.84
C ALA A 97 -0.05 10.50 7.34
N ARG A 98 0.36 11.49 8.12
CA ARG A 98 1.72 11.52 8.64
C ARG A 98 1.99 10.38 9.62
N ARG A 99 0.96 9.93 10.34
CA ARG A 99 1.11 8.75 11.21
C ARG A 99 1.38 7.49 10.39
N ILE A 100 0.74 7.36 9.22
CA ILE A 100 1.02 6.22 8.34
C ILE A 100 2.45 6.29 7.84
N ALA A 101 2.92 7.48 7.45
CA ALA A 101 4.30 7.65 7.00
C ALA A 101 5.30 7.31 8.12
N GLU A 102 4.98 7.70 9.34
CA GLU A 102 5.84 7.42 10.50
C GLU A 102 5.93 5.91 10.73
N LYS A 103 4.79 5.22 10.65
CA LYS A 103 4.76 3.78 10.77
C LYS A 103 5.63 3.14 9.69
N GLY A 104 5.58 3.69 8.48
CA GLY A 104 6.43 3.22 7.39
C GLY A 104 7.91 3.37 7.69
N ARG A 105 8.32 4.50 8.27
CA ARG A 105 9.72 4.70 8.64
C ARG A 105 10.17 3.68 9.66
N ARG A 106 9.32 3.37 10.63
CA ARG A 106 9.65 2.35 11.64
C ARG A 106 9.80 0.97 11.03
N LEU A 107 8.95 0.65 10.05
CA LEU A 107 9.07 -0.61 9.34
C LEU A 107 10.39 -0.70 8.58
N LEU A 108 10.79 0.39 7.94
CA LEU A 108 12.07 0.42 7.21
C LEU A 108 13.26 0.29 8.16
N GLU A 109 13.20 0.93 9.33
CA GLU A 109 14.23 0.79 10.33
C GLU A 109 14.36 -0.64 10.83
N ARG A 110 13.20 -1.26 11.10
CA ARG A 110 13.20 -2.65 11.54
C ARG A 110 13.76 -3.57 10.46
N TYR A 111 13.39 -3.32 9.22
CA TYR A 111 13.93 -4.07 8.08
C TYR A 111 15.45 -3.96 8.03
N ARG A 112 15.98 -2.74 8.16
CA ARG A 112 17.43 -2.52 8.13
C ARG A 112 18.14 -3.25 9.25
N ARG A 113 17.55 -3.25 10.45
CA ARG A 113 18.15 -3.96 11.59
C ARG A 113 18.19 -5.45 11.35
N ILE A 114 17.11 -5.99 10.78
CA ILE A 114 17.06 -7.42 10.45
C ILE A 114 18.12 -7.77 9.41
N GLN A 115 18.25 -6.93 8.39
CA GLN A 115 19.25 -7.16 7.34
C GLN A 115 20.66 -7.08 7.90
N ALA A 116 20.92 -6.15 8.79
CA ALA A 116 22.24 -6.03 9.40
C ALA A 116 22.58 -7.26 10.23
N LYS A 117 21.62 -7.79 10.97
CA LYS A 117 21.82 -9.02 11.74
C LYS A 117 22.09 -10.21 10.84
N THR A 118 21.35 -10.31 9.76
CA THR A 118 21.51 -11.42 8.81
C THR A 118 22.89 -11.35 8.15
N ALA A 119 23.31 -10.16 7.78
CA ALA A 119 24.65 -9.98 7.17
C ALA A 119 25.75 -10.37 8.15
N LYS A 120 25.62 -10.00 9.41
CA LYS A 120 26.58 -10.40 10.44
C LYS A 120 26.61 -11.89 10.64
N ALA A 121 25.45 -12.52 10.68
CA ALA A 121 25.34 -13.95 10.90
C ALA A 121 25.93 -14.75 9.73
N ALA A 122 25.88 -14.17 8.52
CA ALA A 122 26.38 -14.83 7.33
C ALA A 122 27.91 -14.86 7.27
N LYS A 123 28.58 -14.07 8.08
CA LYS A 123 30.02 -14.08 8.17
C LYS A 123 30.48 -15.08 9.22
#